data_f7a3f2ee4f8f42a3d25f545662fcec0b
#
_entry.id   f7a3f2ee4f8f42a3d25f545662fcec0b
#
_cell.length_a   1.000
_cell.length_b   1.000
_cell.length_c   1.000
_cell.angle_alpha   90.00
_cell.angle_beta   90.00
_cell.angle_gamma   90.00
#
_symmetry.space_group_name_H-M   'P 1'
#
loop_
_entity.id
_entity.type
_entity.pdbx_description
1 polymer ?
#
loop_
_entity_poly.entity_id
_entity_poly.type
_entity_poly.pdbx_seq_one_letter_code
_entity_poly.pdbx_strand_id
1 'polypeptide(L)'
;MGYLKDHGFPSAAPVADRAGATLGRIAGKPAALIEFLPGMSVKRPTLDQLRGAGEGLAWLHLAAAGFDSHRHNNLGQAHWAQMFDPLHAAADDLKPGLSATILADLATLAAHWPSGLPTGSVHADFFPDNVFFKGDAFVAAIDFYFACDDFLAYDVAVALNAWCFEPDGSFNLTAASAFLTGYQSRRPLSAAEKDALPVLAHGAAMRFFLSRLQDWKPVEPGQLVKPHNPLEFERKLAVHREGVHLFARDPARA
;
A
#
# COMPACT_ATOMS: atom_id res chain seq x y z
N MET A 1 10.31 -8.09 -10.56
CA MET A 1 9.60 -9.38 -10.68
C MET A 1 10.59 -10.53 -10.94
N GLY A 2 11.42 -10.52 -11.99
CA GLY A 2 12.42 -11.58 -12.22
C GLY A 2 13.31 -11.84 -11.01
N TYR A 3 13.94 -10.82 -10.46
CA TYR A 3 14.75 -10.93 -9.24
C TYR A 3 14.00 -11.61 -8.08
N LEU A 4 12.76 -11.22 -7.81
CA LEU A 4 11.94 -11.82 -6.75
C LEU A 4 11.71 -13.33 -7.01
N LYS A 5 11.42 -13.70 -8.26
CA LYS A 5 11.25 -15.11 -8.66
C LYS A 5 12.53 -15.92 -8.44
N ASP A 6 13.68 -15.36 -8.82
CA ASP A 6 14.99 -15.99 -8.64
C ASP A 6 15.37 -16.15 -7.15
N HIS A 7 14.76 -15.33 -6.28
CA HIS A 7 14.90 -15.41 -4.81
C HIS A 7 13.71 -16.11 -4.14
N GLY A 8 12.96 -16.91 -4.91
CA GLY A 8 11.92 -17.80 -4.42
C GLY A 8 10.57 -17.16 -4.11
N PHE A 9 10.41 -15.83 -4.30
CA PHE A 9 9.11 -15.19 -4.10
C PHE A 9 8.21 -15.43 -5.34
N PRO A 10 6.95 -15.85 -5.14
CA PRO A 10 6.04 -16.13 -6.25
C PRO A 10 5.53 -14.82 -6.87
N SER A 11 6.21 -14.36 -7.90
CA SER A 11 5.81 -13.21 -8.72
C SER A 11 5.71 -13.60 -10.18
N ALA A 12 4.79 -12.96 -10.91
CA ALA A 12 4.65 -13.16 -12.35
C ALA A 12 5.83 -12.50 -13.08
N ALA A 13 6.78 -13.32 -13.55
CA ALA A 13 7.90 -12.79 -14.32
C ALA A 13 7.46 -12.43 -15.75
N PRO A 14 8.06 -11.38 -16.36
CA PRO A 14 7.86 -11.11 -17.77
C PRO A 14 8.53 -12.20 -18.61
N VAL A 15 7.83 -12.66 -19.65
CA VAL A 15 8.31 -13.66 -20.60
C VAL A 15 9.18 -12.96 -21.64
N ALA A 16 10.43 -13.43 -21.80
CA ALA A 16 11.32 -12.91 -22.82
C ALA A 16 10.89 -13.37 -24.23
N ASP A 17 11.04 -12.50 -25.21
CA ASP A 17 10.90 -12.86 -26.61
C ASP A 17 12.12 -13.68 -27.11
N ARG A 18 12.14 -14.02 -28.41
CA ARG A 18 13.23 -14.80 -29.01
C ARG A 18 14.58 -14.08 -29.02
N ALA A 19 14.59 -12.76 -28.82
CA ALA A 19 15.80 -11.95 -28.73
C ALA A 19 16.22 -11.71 -27.26
N GLY A 20 15.47 -12.23 -26.28
CA GLY A 20 15.71 -12.02 -24.85
C GLY A 20 15.09 -10.74 -24.28
N ALA A 21 14.33 -9.98 -25.07
CA ALA A 21 13.67 -8.77 -24.61
C ALA A 21 12.36 -9.09 -23.88
N THR A 22 12.15 -8.47 -22.71
CA THR A 22 10.92 -8.62 -21.89
C THR A 22 9.89 -7.52 -22.13
N LEU A 23 10.27 -6.47 -22.84
CA LEU A 23 9.40 -5.36 -23.23
C LEU A 23 9.34 -5.27 -24.75
N GLY A 24 8.14 -5.29 -25.29
CA GLY A 24 7.84 -5.10 -26.69
C GLY A 24 6.91 -3.91 -26.93
N ARG A 25 6.36 -3.84 -28.12
CA ARG A 25 5.35 -2.83 -28.50
C ARG A 25 4.18 -3.49 -29.23
N ILE A 26 2.96 -3.16 -28.81
CA ILE A 26 1.72 -3.57 -29.49
C ILE A 26 0.92 -2.29 -29.79
N ALA A 27 0.54 -2.11 -31.06
CA ALA A 27 -0.16 -0.91 -31.53
C ALA A 27 0.54 0.41 -31.11
N GLY A 28 1.87 0.45 -31.16
CA GLY A 28 2.67 1.61 -30.78
C GLY A 28 2.85 1.85 -29.28
N LYS A 29 2.22 1.06 -28.41
CA LYS A 29 2.31 1.17 -26.94
C LYS A 29 3.30 0.15 -26.37
N PRO A 30 4.03 0.46 -25.28
CA PRO A 30 4.82 -0.53 -24.56
C PRO A 30 3.92 -1.69 -24.08
N ALA A 31 4.42 -2.90 -24.20
CA ALA A 31 3.71 -4.12 -23.79
C ALA A 31 4.69 -5.15 -23.24
N ALA A 32 4.24 -5.93 -22.25
CA ALA A 32 4.95 -7.09 -21.74
C ALA A 32 4.00 -8.29 -21.70
N LEU A 33 4.51 -9.47 -22.01
CA LEU A 33 3.82 -10.73 -21.75
C LEU A 33 4.25 -11.20 -20.36
N ILE A 34 3.29 -11.39 -19.47
CA ILE A 34 3.53 -11.78 -18.08
C ILE A 34 3.06 -13.21 -17.86
N GLU A 35 3.81 -14.01 -17.09
CA GLU A 35 3.39 -15.36 -16.69
C GLU A 35 2.04 -15.31 -15.99
N PHE A 36 1.18 -16.29 -16.31
CA PHE A 36 -0.07 -16.47 -15.59
C PHE A 36 0.19 -17.17 -14.26
N LEU A 37 -0.28 -16.56 -13.16
CA LEU A 37 -0.21 -17.15 -11.83
C LEU A 37 -1.58 -17.72 -11.44
N PRO A 38 -1.62 -18.96 -10.90
CA PRO A 38 -2.87 -19.55 -10.41
C PRO A 38 -3.31 -18.84 -9.13
N GLY A 39 -4.63 -18.85 -8.88
CA GLY A 39 -5.21 -18.26 -7.67
C GLY A 39 -6.20 -17.16 -8.00
N MET A 40 -6.80 -16.62 -6.96
CA MET A 40 -7.78 -15.53 -7.06
C MET A 40 -7.57 -14.51 -5.95
N SER A 41 -7.85 -13.26 -6.25
CA SER A 41 -7.94 -12.20 -5.25
C SER A 41 -9.21 -12.37 -4.38
N VAL A 42 -9.19 -11.85 -3.17
CA VAL A 42 -10.28 -11.99 -2.20
C VAL A 42 -10.85 -10.62 -1.85
N LYS A 43 -12.19 -10.51 -1.85
CA LYS A 43 -12.88 -9.26 -1.47
C LYS A 43 -13.16 -9.17 0.03
N ARG A 44 -13.29 -10.31 0.69
CA ARG A 44 -13.53 -10.41 2.14
C ARG A 44 -12.63 -11.51 2.68
N PRO A 45 -11.42 -11.15 3.11
CA PRO A 45 -10.44 -12.14 3.56
C PRO A 45 -10.85 -12.78 4.88
N THR A 46 -10.56 -14.06 5.03
CA THR A 46 -10.58 -14.75 6.32
C THR A 46 -9.38 -14.31 7.18
N LEU A 47 -9.38 -14.61 8.47
CA LEU A 47 -8.22 -14.33 9.33
C LEU A 47 -6.97 -15.10 8.89
N ASP A 48 -7.13 -16.29 8.31
CA ASP A 48 -6.02 -17.07 7.78
C ASP A 48 -5.47 -16.47 6.49
N GLN A 49 -6.31 -15.94 5.62
CA GLN A 49 -5.89 -15.18 4.45
C GLN A 49 -5.19 -13.87 4.83
N LEU A 50 -5.65 -13.18 5.89
CA LEU A 50 -4.96 -12.00 6.43
C LEU A 50 -3.57 -12.34 6.97
N ARG A 51 -3.41 -13.46 7.70
CA ARG A 51 -2.10 -13.97 8.12
C ARG A 51 -1.23 -14.29 6.91
N GLY A 52 -1.80 -15.00 5.93
CA GLY A 52 -1.11 -15.32 4.68
C GLY A 52 -0.67 -14.10 3.89
N ALA A 53 -1.49 -13.04 3.82
CA ALA A 53 -1.13 -11.77 3.18
C ALA A 53 0.04 -11.08 3.91
N GLY A 54 -0.02 -11.01 5.25
CA GLY A 54 1.08 -10.46 6.05
C GLY A 54 2.37 -11.25 5.88
N GLU A 55 2.29 -12.58 5.93
CA GLU A 55 3.42 -13.47 5.66
C GLU A 55 4.00 -13.28 4.26
N GLY A 56 3.14 -13.14 3.23
CA GLY A 56 3.50 -12.86 1.85
C GLY A 56 4.22 -11.53 1.68
N LEU A 57 3.76 -10.46 2.35
CA LEU A 57 4.43 -9.16 2.32
C LEU A 57 5.82 -9.22 2.97
N ALA A 58 5.95 -9.90 4.12
CA ALA A 58 7.25 -10.10 4.75
C ALA A 58 8.19 -10.93 3.87
N TRP A 59 7.68 -11.95 3.20
CA TRP A 59 8.44 -12.74 2.23
C TRP A 59 8.94 -11.89 1.07
N LEU A 60 8.09 -11.01 0.52
CA LEU A 60 8.48 -10.06 -0.52
C LEU A 60 9.66 -9.21 -0.06
N HIS A 61 9.56 -8.58 1.13
CA HIS A 61 10.62 -7.73 1.66
C HIS A 61 11.93 -8.49 1.85
N LEU A 62 11.87 -9.74 2.33
CA LEU A 62 13.07 -10.57 2.51
C LEU A 62 13.65 -11.01 1.17
N ALA A 63 12.83 -11.39 0.21
CA ALA A 63 13.27 -11.79 -1.12
C ALA A 63 13.83 -10.61 -1.94
N ALA A 64 13.35 -9.40 -1.68
CA ALA A 64 13.86 -8.17 -2.30
C ALA A 64 15.16 -7.65 -1.65
N ALA A 65 15.57 -8.22 -0.53
CA ALA A 65 16.83 -7.81 0.12
C ALA A 65 18.02 -8.05 -0.83
N GLY A 66 18.84 -7.01 -1.03
CA GLY A 66 19.96 -7.04 -1.96
C GLY A 66 19.61 -6.75 -3.43
N PHE A 67 18.35 -6.40 -3.73
CA PHE A 67 18.02 -5.86 -5.05
C PHE A 67 18.67 -4.49 -5.22
N ASP A 68 19.53 -4.36 -6.24
CA ASP A 68 20.44 -3.23 -6.43
C ASP A 68 19.90 -2.14 -7.38
N SER A 69 18.69 -2.34 -7.93
CA SER A 69 18.04 -1.33 -8.76
C SER A 69 17.13 -0.46 -7.92
N HIS A 70 17.39 0.83 -7.90
CA HIS A 70 16.71 1.80 -7.04
C HIS A 70 15.68 2.63 -7.80
N ARG A 71 14.49 2.77 -7.22
CA ARG A 71 13.44 3.65 -7.70
C ARG A 71 12.94 4.51 -6.54
N HIS A 72 13.11 5.82 -6.66
CA HIS A 72 12.61 6.75 -5.66
C HIS A 72 11.07 6.71 -5.56
N ASN A 73 10.53 6.85 -4.34
CA ASN A 73 9.09 6.97 -4.12
C ASN A 73 8.60 8.39 -4.48
N ASN A 74 8.15 8.59 -5.71
CA ASN A 74 7.61 9.87 -6.18
C ASN A 74 6.24 10.23 -5.56
N LEU A 75 5.61 9.29 -4.83
CA LEU A 75 4.36 9.50 -4.09
C LEU A 75 4.61 9.50 -2.57
N GLY A 76 5.87 9.62 -2.13
CA GLY A 76 6.28 9.66 -0.74
C GLY A 76 5.99 11.01 -0.07
N GLN A 77 6.18 11.05 1.24
CA GLN A 77 5.83 12.18 2.11
C GLN A 77 6.39 13.53 1.62
N ALA A 78 7.60 13.57 1.08
CA ALA A 78 8.23 14.80 0.57
C ALA A 78 7.45 15.48 -0.57
N HIS A 79 6.57 14.78 -1.25
CA HIS A 79 5.80 15.28 -2.40
C HIS A 79 4.36 15.67 -2.06
N TRP A 80 3.81 15.28 -0.90
CA TRP A 80 2.37 15.42 -0.62
C TRP A 80 1.87 16.86 -0.59
N ALA A 81 2.63 17.79 -0.01
CA ALA A 81 2.27 19.20 0.01
C ALA A 81 2.15 19.76 -1.43
N GLN A 82 3.15 19.46 -2.28
CA GLN A 82 3.13 19.86 -3.68
C GLN A 82 2.00 19.18 -4.49
N MET A 83 1.71 17.91 -4.19
CA MET A 83 0.57 17.21 -4.82
C MET A 83 -0.76 17.84 -4.45
N PHE A 84 -0.91 18.31 -3.21
CA PHE A 84 -2.15 18.90 -2.73
C PHE A 84 -2.36 20.35 -3.17
N ASP A 85 -1.31 21.11 -3.41
CA ASP A 85 -1.35 22.54 -3.76
C ASP A 85 -2.39 22.89 -4.86
N PRO A 86 -2.50 22.17 -6.00
CA PRO A 86 -3.53 22.44 -6.99
C PRO A 86 -4.92 21.89 -6.67
N LEU A 87 -5.12 21.17 -5.55
CA LEU A 87 -6.31 20.37 -5.28
C LEU A 87 -7.24 20.94 -4.20
N HIS A 88 -6.94 22.13 -3.64
CA HIS A 88 -7.72 22.73 -2.58
C HIS A 88 -9.21 22.88 -2.91
N ALA A 89 -9.52 23.45 -4.08
CA ALA A 89 -10.89 23.62 -4.52
C ALA A 89 -11.60 22.27 -4.73
N ALA A 90 -10.92 21.30 -5.35
CA ALA A 90 -11.48 19.97 -5.55
C ALA A 90 -11.76 19.23 -4.25
N ALA A 91 -10.96 19.46 -3.20
CA ALA A 91 -11.21 18.91 -1.87
C ALA A 91 -12.45 19.53 -1.24
N ASP A 92 -12.59 20.85 -1.31
CA ASP A 92 -13.75 21.57 -0.74
C ASP A 92 -15.04 21.33 -1.52
N ASP A 93 -14.96 21.05 -2.84
CA ASP A 93 -16.09 20.59 -3.66
C ASP A 93 -16.60 19.20 -3.22
N LEU A 94 -15.71 18.32 -2.76
CA LEU A 94 -16.10 17.02 -2.21
C LEU A 94 -16.77 17.14 -0.84
N LYS A 95 -16.23 18.02 0.02
CA LYS A 95 -16.71 18.23 1.38
C LYS A 95 -16.25 19.61 1.86
N PRO A 96 -17.17 20.54 2.18
CA PRO A 96 -16.82 21.87 2.64
C PRO A 96 -15.84 21.83 3.84
N GLY A 97 -14.74 22.59 3.77
CA GLY A 97 -13.69 22.66 4.79
C GLY A 97 -12.69 21.51 4.77
N LEU A 98 -12.78 20.57 3.80
CA LEU A 98 -11.87 19.45 3.70
C LEU A 98 -10.44 19.90 3.40
N SER A 99 -10.28 20.95 2.58
CA SER A 99 -8.96 21.52 2.26
C SER A 99 -8.20 21.93 3.53
N ALA A 100 -8.84 22.66 4.44
CA ALA A 100 -8.22 23.05 5.72
C ALA A 100 -7.85 21.83 6.58
N THR A 101 -8.69 20.81 6.59
CA THR A 101 -8.44 19.56 7.31
C THR A 101 -7.21 18.82 6.77
N ILE A 102 -7.10 18.71 5.44
CA ILE A 102 -5.96 18.04 4.79
C ILE A 102 -4.65 18.83 5.01
N LEU A 103 -4.69 20.16 4.98
CA LEU A 103 -3.52 20.99 5.32
C LEU A 103 -3.02 20.73 6.74
N ALA A 104 -3.94 20.62 7.72
CA ALA A 104 -3.58 20.30 9.10
C ALA A 104 -2.97 18.89 9.23
N ASP A 105 -3.51 17.89 8.50
CA ASP A 105 -2.94 16.55 8.44
C ASP A 105 -1.53 16.57 7.84
N LEU A 106 -1.34 17.28 6.72
CA LEU A 106 -0.02 17.38 6.06
C LEU A 106 1.02 18.02 6.98
N ALA A 107 0.64 19.06 7.73
CA ALA A 107 1.51 19.69 8.72
C ALA A 107 1.87 18.72 9.86
N THR A 108 0.90 17.98 10.36
CA THR A 108 1.09 16.97 11.40
C THR A 108 2.01 15.85 10.92
N LEU A 109 1.78 15.33 9.71
CA LEU A 109 2.60 14.29 9.12
C LEU A 109 4.03 14.77 8.87
N ALA A 110 4.22 16.00 8.40
CA ALA A 110 5.55 16.56 8.18
C ALA A 110 6.34 16.70 9.50
N ALA A 111 5.66 17.07 10.59
CA ALA A 111 6.29 17.24 11.90
C ALA A 111 6.67 15.93 12.59
N HIS A 112 5.96 14.82 12.27
CA HIS A 112 6.11 13.54 12.98
C HIS A 112 6.59 12.41 12.06
N TRP A 113 6.93 12.69 10.80
CA TRP A 113 7.39 11.64 9.88
C TRP A 113 8.67 10.99 10.39
N PRO A 114 8.72 9.65 10.49
CA PRO A 114 9.87 8.98 11.08
C PRO A 114 11.11 9.07 10.19
N SER A 115 12.26 8.85 10.79
CA SER A 115 13.53 8.70 10.12
C SER A 115 14.30 7.50 10.67
N GLY A 116 15.27 6.99 9.91
CA GLY A 116 16.17 5.93 10.38
C GLY A 116 15.52 4.55 10.54
N LEU A 117 14.32 4.35 9.97
CA LEU A 117 13.70 3.03 9.91
C LEU A 117 14.35 2.17 8.82
N PRO A 118 14.26 0.82 8.91
CA PRO A 118 14.71 -0.08 7.86
C PRO A 118 14.04 0.23 6.52
N THR A 119 14.85 0.38 5.47
CA THR A 119 14.43 0.66 4.10
C THR A 119 14.70 -0.53 3.19
N GLY A 120 14.01 -0.58 2.07
CA GLY A 120 14.20 -1.58 1.01
C GLY A 120 13.18 -1.39 -0.10
N SER A 121 13.19 -2.31 -1.05
CA SER A 121 12.17 -2.33 -2.10
C SER A 121 10.83 -2.76 -1.52
N VAL A 122 9.82 -1.90 -1.69
CA VAL A 122 8.45 -2.09 -1.21
C VAL A 122 7.50 -2.24 -2.39
N HIS A 123 6.34 -2.87 -2.17
CA HIS A 123 5.28 -2.97 -3.18
C HIS A 123 4.54 -1.65 -3.36
N ALA A 124 4.30 -0.92 -2.28
CA ALA A 124 3.59 0.35 -2.17
C ALA A 124 2.13 0.35 -2.68
N ASP A 125 1.59 -0.84 -3.01
CA ASP A 125 0.20 -1.04 -3.45
C ASP A 125 -0.29 -2.47 -3.14
N PHE A 126 0.06 -2.98 -1.94
CA PHE A 126 -0.27 -4.35 -1.53
C PHE A 126 -1.73 -4.46 -1.08
N PHE A 127 -2.63 -4.34 -2.05
CA PHE A 127 -4.09 -4.42 -1.89
C PHE A 127 -4.62 -5.83 -2.11
N PRO A 128 -5.85 -6.13 -1.64
CA PRO A 128 -6.47 -7.45 -1.83
C PRO A 128 -6.59 -7.91 -3.28
N ASP A 129 -6.79 -7.01 -4.24
CA ASP A 129 -6.87 -7.29 -5.67
C ASP A 129 -5.51 -7.60 -6.31
N ASN A 130 -4.41 -7.20 -5.66
CA ASN A 130 -3.03 -7.48 -6.07
C ASN A 130 -2.44 -8.74 -5.41
N VAL A 131 -3.22 -9.46 -4.60
CA VAL A 131 -2.75 -10.65 -3.87
C VAL A 131 -3.64 -11.85 -4.18
N PHE A 132 -3.01 -12.95 -4.58
CA PHE A 132 -3.72 -14.16 -4.97
C PHE A 132 -3.60 -15.26 -3.92
N PHE A 133 -4.72 -15.96 -3.73
CA PHE A 133 -4.85 -17.10 -2.82
C PHE A 133 -5.37 -18.33 -3.54
N LYS A 134 -5.01 -19.51 -3.00
CA LYS A 134 -5.64 -20.79 -3.30
C LYS A 134 -6.14 -21.36 -1.99
N GLY A 135 -7.46 -21.30 -1.77
CA GLY A 135 -8.03 -21.45 -0.42
C GLY A 135 -7.52 -20.34 0.50
N ASP A 136 -6.95 -20.70 1.64
CA ASP A 136 -6.34 -19.73 2.58
C ASP A 136 -4.83 -19.52 2.36
N ALA A 137 -4.22 -20.27 1.44
CA ALA A 137 -2.79 -20.16 1.19
C ALA A 137 -2.49 -18.98 0.25
N PHE A 138 -1.58 -18.09 0.66
CA PHE A 138 -0.98 -17.08 -0.21
C PHE A 138 -0.25 -17.75 -1.37
N VAL A 139 -0.51 -17.28 -2.58
CA VAL A 139 0.07 -17.84 -3.82
C VAL A 139 1.02 -16.86 -4.49
N ALA A 140 0.63 -15.58 -4.59
CA ALA A 140 1.42 -14.60 -5.32
C ALA A 140 0.99 -13.16 -5.02
N ALA A 141 1.88 -12.22 -5.32
CA ALA A 141 1.54 -10.81 -5.51
C ALA A 141 1.82 -10.39 -6.95
N ILE A 142 1.00 -9.46 -7.45
CA ILE A 142 1.06 -8.89 -8.80
C ILE A 142 1.05 -7.37 -8.73
N ASP A 143 1.19 -6.71 -9.87
CA ASP A 143 1.10 -5.26 -10.05
C ASP A 143 2.15 -4.47 -9.26
N PHE A 144 3.42 -4.67 -9.59
CA PHE A 144 4.57 -3.94 -9.03
C PHE A 144 4.76 -2.54 -9.65
N TYR A 145 3.71 -1.95 -10.20
CA TYR A 145 3.81 -0.65 -10.89
C TYR A 145 4.30 0.46 -9.96
N PHE A 146 3.87 0.45 -8.70
CA PHE A 146 4.26 1.43 -7.68
C PHE A 146 5.48 1.01 -6.86
N ALA A 147 6.05 -0.18 -7.11
CA ALA A 147 7.21 -0.64 -6.35
C ALA A 147 8.36 0.39 -6.40
N CYS A 148 8.93 0.69 -5.24
CA CYS A 148 9.95 1.72 -5.04
C CYS A 148 10.76 1.44 -3.78
N ASP A 149 11.76 2.28 -3.49
CA ASP A 149 12.49 2.22 -2.22
C ASP A 149 11.80 3.11 -1.19
N ASP A 150 11.44 2.52 -0.04
CA ASP A 150 10.84 3.23 1.09
C ASP A 150 11.06 2.43 2.39
N PHE A 151 10.53 2.93 3.53
CA PHE A 151 10.52 2.15 4.76
C PHE A 151 9.69 0.87 4.58
N LEU A 152 10.23 -0.27 5.00
CA LEU A 152 9.49 -1.54 4.97
C LEU A 152 8.21 -1.46 5.81
N ALA A 153 8.26 -0.73 6.93
CA ALA A 153 7.08 -0.47 7.76
C ALA A 153 6.03 0.42 7.08
N TYR A 154 6.41 1.26 6.09
CA TYR A 154 5.44 2.02 5.29
C TYR A 154 4.61 1.10 4.40
N ASP A 155 5.20 0.08 3.81
CA ASP A 155 4.47 -0.90 3.01
C ASP A 155 3.49 -1.72 3.87
N VAL A 156 3.89 -2.07 5.11
CA VAL A 156 2.97 -2.65 6.11
C VAL A 156 1.80 -1.69 6.39
N ALA A 157 2.07 -0.40 6.54
CA ALA A 157 1.04 0.61 6.78
C ALA A 157 0.08 0.78 5.58
N VAL A 158 0.59 0.71 4.35
CA VAL A 158 -0.24 0.65 3.12
C VAL A 158 -1.17 -0.56 3.17
N ALA A 159 -0.62 -1.74 3.47
CA ALA A 159 -1.41 -2.97 3.56
C ALA A 159 -2.47 -2.91 4.69
N LEU A 160 -2.15 -2.37 5.87
CA LEU A 160 -3.13 -2.21 6.94
C LEU A 160 -4.32 -1.34 6.49
N ASN A 161 -4.08 -0.26 5.75
CA ASN A 161 -5.15 0.55 5.19
C ASN A 161 -5.99 -0.19 4.12
N ALA A 162 -5.37 -1.09 3.37
CA ALA A 162 -6.04 -1.82 2.31
C ALA A 162 -6.86 -3.02 2.83
N TRP A 163 -6.37 -3.71 3.89
CA TRP A 163 -6.90 -4.99 4.34
C TRP A 163 -7.72 -4.93 5.62
N CYS A 164 -7.57 -3.87 6.43
CA CYS A 164 -8.05 -3.85 7.80
C CYS A 164 -9.14 -2.78 8.05
N PHE A 165 -9.81 -2.32 7.00
CA PHE A 165 -10.97 -1.43 7.12
C PHE A 165 -12.24 -2.15 6.66
N GLU A 166 -13.29 -2.02 7.46
CA GLU A 166 -14.61 -2.52 7.12
C GLU A 166 -15.32 -1.61 6.10
N PRO A 167 -16.37 -2.10 5.42
CA PRO A 167 -17.12 -1.29 4.46
C PRO A 167 -17.74 0.00 5.03
N ASP A 168 -18.01 0.03 6.34
CA ASP A 168 -18.51 1.21 7.05
C ASP A 168 -17.43 2.26 7.35
N GLY A 169 -16.15 1.93 7.09
CA GLY A 169 -15.00 2.77 7.33
C GLY A 169 -14.36 2.60 8.71
N SER A 170 -14.85 1.68 9.55
CA SER A 170 -14.23 1.36 10.83
C SER A 170 -12.95 0.54 10.64
N PHE A 171 -11.96 0.75 11.53
CA PHE A 171 -10.73 -0.02 11.50
C PHE A 171 -10.88 -1.32 12.29
N ASN A 172 -10.61 -2.45 11.64
CA ASN A 172 -10.73 -3.79 12.22
C ASN A 172 -9.42 -4.24 12.89
N LEU A 173 -9.34 -4.08 14.21
CA LEU A 173 -8.17 -4.47 15.01
C LEU A 173 -7.87 -5.98 14.93
N THR A 174 -8.90 -6.83 14.81
CA THR A 174 -8.72 -8.29 14.69
C THR A 174 -8.06 -8.63 13.36
N ALA A 175 -8.49 -7.99 12.28
CA ALA A 175 -7.87 -8.12 10.95
C ALA A 175 -6.41 -7.63 10.97
N ALA A 176 -6.16 -6.46 11.57
CA ALA A 176 -4.81 -5.91 11.70
C ALA A 176 -3.88 -6.80 12.52
N SER A 177 -4.38 -7.33 13.64
CA SER A 177 -3.63 -8.29 14.47
C SER A 177 -3.28 -9.57 13.70
N ALA A 178 -4.22 -10.13 12.92
CA ALA A 178 -3.96 -11.31 12.10
C ALA A 178 -2.88 -11.02 11.03
N PHE A 179 -3.00 -9.91 10.30
CA PHE A 179 -2.03 -9.48 9.30
C PHE A 179 -0.64 -9.28 9.90
N LEU A 180 -0.55 -8.52 11.00
CA LEU A 180 0.72 -8.26 11.69
C LEU A 180 1.35 -9.53 12.29
N THR A 181 0.53 -10.48 12.76
CA THR A 181 1.02 -11.79 13.21
C THR A 181 1.67 -12.54 12.05
N GLY A 182 1.01 -12.58 10.89
CA GLY A 182 1.58 -13.18 9.68
C GLY A 182 2.89 -12.51 9.25
N TYR A 183 2.91 -11.19 9.17
CA TYR A 183 4.11 -10.44 8.81
C TYR A 183 5.28 -10.73 9.76
N GLN A 184 5.03 -10.63 11.08
CA GLN A 184 6.05 -10.81 12.10
C GLN A 184 6.52 -12.27 12.25
N SER A 185 5.79 -13.25 11.71
CA SER A 185 6.24 -14.64 11.68
C SER A 185 7.50 -14.86 10.83
N ARG A 186 7.71 -14.00 9.82
CA ARG A 186 8.89 -14.03 8.94
C ARG A 186 9.87 -12.88 9.18
N ARG A 187 9.35 -11.68 9.41
CA ARG A 187 10.14 -10.46 9.64
C ARG A 187 9.60 -9.73 10.86
N PRO A 188 10.24 -9.89 12.03
CA PRO A 188 9.87 -9.15 13.23
C PRO A 188 10.01 -7.64 13.02
N LEU A 189 9.00 -6.87 13.44
CA LEU A 189 9.08 -5.42 13.50
C LEU A 189 9.86 -4.99 14.73
N SER A 190 10.82 -4.09 14.56
CA SER A 190 11.53 -3.44 15.67
C SER A 190 10.58 -2.56 16.50
N ALA A 191 10.99 -2.16 17.70
CA ALA A 191 10.21 -1.23 18.51
C ALA A 191 9.96 0.10 17.76
N ALA A 192 11.01 0.64 17.11
CA ALA A 192 10.89 1.88 16.32
C ALA A 192 9.89 1.76 15.16
N GLU A 193 9.85 0.63 14.45
CA GLU A 193 8.86 0.38 13.39
C GLU A 193 7.45 0.31 13.97
N LYS A 194 7.25 -0.38 15.10
CA LYS A 194 5.95 -0.48 15.78
C LYS A 194 5.45 0.89 16.25
N ASP A 195 6.32 1.69 16.84
CA ASP A 195 6.00 3.04 17.33
C ASP A 195 5.66 3.99 16.15
N ALA A 196 6.26 3.76 14.96
CA ALA A 196 6.02 4.56 13.76
C ALA A 196 4.77 4.14 12.97
N LEU A 197 4.25 2.91 13.13
CA LEU A 197 3.13 2.41 12.33
C LEU A 197 1.90 3.32 12.32
N PRO A 198 1.46 3.96 13.43
CA PRO A 198 0.31 4.86 13.39
C PRO A 198 0.50 6.05 12.46
N VAL A 199 1.65 6.73 12.51
CA VAL A 199 1.93 7.87 11.63
C VAL A 199 2.17 7.43 10.19
N LEU A 200 2.79 6.28 9.97
CA LEU A 200 2.95 5.69 8.63
C LEU A 200 1.60 5.29 8.01
N ALA A 201 0.67 4.75 8.80
CA ALA A 201 -0.68 4.41 8.34
C ALA A 201 -1.50 5.65 8.00
N HIS A 202 -1.39 6.72 8.79
CA HIS A 202 -1.97 8.02 8.48
C HIS A 202 -1.40 8.57 7.16
N GLY A 203 -0.07 8.53 6.99
CA GLY A 203 0.59 8.96 5.76
C GLY A 203 0.25 8.09 4.55
N ALA A 204 0.15 6.77 4.70
CA ALA A 204 -0.29 5.90 3.62
C ALA A 204 -1.73 6.23 3.18
N ALA A 205 -2.64 6.49 4.13
CA ALA A 205 -3.99 6.96 3.81
C ALA A 205 -3.97 8.31 3.07
N MET A 206 -3.10 9.24 3.49
CA MET A 206 -2.91 10.54 2.82
C MET A 206 -2.47 10.36 1.37
N ARG A 207 -1.46 9.52 1.12
CA ARG A 207 -0.98 9.24 -0.26
C ARG A 207 -2.11 8.79 -1.17
N PHE A 208 -2.94 7.83 -0.72
CA PHE A 208 -4.04 7.32 -1.52
C PHE A 208 -5.19 8.33 -1.66
N PHE A 209 -5.45 9.15 -0.64
CA PHE A 209 -6.40 10.25 -0.75
C PHE A 209 -5.96 11.23 -1.84
N LEU A 210 -4.70 11.68 -1.81
CA LEU A 210 -4.17 12.66 -2.76
C LEU A 210 -4.18 12.14 -4.20
N SER A 211 -3.72 10.90 -4.43
CA SER A 211 -3.71 10.32 -5.78
C SER A 211 -5.11 10.15 -6.34
N ARG A 212 -6.07 9.69 -5.51
CA ARG A 212 -7.47 9.57 -5.94
C ARG A 212 -8.14 10.92 -6.19
N LEU A 213 -7.82 11.94 -5.38
CA LEU A 213 -8.33 13.29 -5.59
C LEU A 213 -7.80 13.90 -6.89
N GLN A 214 -6.53 13.67 -7.20
CA GLN A 214 -5.91 14.11 -8.46
C GLN A 214 -6.58 13.48 -9.69
N ASP A 215 -6.95 12.20 -9.58
CA ASP A 215 -7.60 11.45 -10.66
C ASP A 215 -9.14 11.62 -10.67
N TRP A 216 -9.70 12.31 -9.66
CA TRP A 216 -11.13 12.49 -9.52
C TRP A 216 -11.71 13.36 -10.62
N LYS A 217 -12.55 12.77 -11.46
CA LYS A 217 -13.21 13.44 -12.58
C LYS A 217 -14.67 12.98 -12.65
N PRO A 218 -15.58 13.82 -13.18
CA PRO A 218 -16.93 13.38 -13.49
C PRO A 218 -16.88 12.13 -14.38
N VAL A 219 -17.76 11.17 -14.09
CA VAL A 219 -17.86 9.93 -14.88
C VAL A 219 -18.62 10.25 -16.17
N GLU A 220 -17.97 10.11 -17.31
CA GLU A 220 -18.58 10.28 -18.61
C GLU A 220 -19.52 9.10 -18.97
N PRO A 221 -20.65 9.33 -19.65
CA PRO A 221 -21.52 8.26 -20.12
C PRO A 221 -20.75 7.24 -20.97
N GLY A 222 -20.82 5.95 -20.60
CA GLY A 222 -20.13 4.86 -21.31
C GLY A 222 -18.68 4.61 -20.85
N GLN A 223 -18.18 5.33 -19.87
CA GLN A 223 -16.87 5.08 -19.30
C GLN A 223 -16.85 3.72 -18.57
N LEU A 224 -15.93 2.81 -19.00
CA LEU A 224 -15.78 1.47 -18.43
C LEU A 224 -15.08 1.47 -17.09
N VAL A 225 -14.11 2.37 -16.89
CA VAL A 225 -13.35 2.51 -15.65
C VAL A 225 -13.84 3.73 -14.90
N LYS A 226 -14.36 3.54 -13.69
CA LYS A 226 -14.77 4.63 -12.81
C LYS A 226 -13.61 5.01 -11.90
N PRO A 227 -13.33 6.33 -11.69
CA PRO A 227 -12.32 6.75 -10.74
C PRO A 227 -12.72 6.31 -9.32
N HIS A 228 -11.73 5.93 -8.51
CA HIS A 228 -11.94 5.59 -7.11
C HIS A 228 -12.33 6.83 -6.30
N ASN A 229 -13.36 6.71 -5.46
CA ASN A 229 -13.85 7.82 -4.65
C ASN A 229 -12.82 8.23 -3.58
N PRO A 230 -12.30 9.48 -3.58
CA PRO A 230 -11.34 9.95 -2.58
C PRO A 230 -11.89 9.91 -1.15
N LEU A 231 -13.20 10.08 -0.96
CA LEU A 231 -13.85 10.08 0.35
C LEU A 231 -13.73 8.73 1.08
N GLU A 232 -13.40 7.64 0.38
CA GLU A 232 -13.06 6.38 1.04
C GLU A 232 -11.81 6.54 1.91
N PHE A 233 -10.77 7.19 1.38
CA PHE A 233 -9.54 7.44 2.15
C PHE A 233 -9.65 8.63 3.10
N GLU A 234 -10.54 9.60 2.84
CA GLU A 234 -10.85 10.64 3.83
C GLU A 234 -11.42 10.04 5.11
N ARG A 235 -12.31 9.04 5.02
CA ARG A 235 -12.81 8.31 6.20
C ARG A 235 -11.69 7.60 6.96
N LYS A 236 -10.72 6.98 6.24
CA LYS A 236 -9.55 6.36 6.89
C LYS A 236 -8.66 7.40 7.58
N LEU A 237 -8.45 8.56 6.94
CA LEU A 237 -7.77 9.70 7.57
C LEU A 237 -8.46 10.15 8.86
N ALA A 238 -9.80 10.22 8.87
CA ALA A 238 -10.55 10.56 10.08
C ALA A 238 -10.28 9.58 11.23
N VAL A 239 -10.28 8.27 10.94
CA VAL A 239 -9.94 7.23 11.93
C VAL A 239 -8.51 7.39 12.44
N HIS A 240 -7.55 7.68 11.57
CA HIS A 240 -6.16 7.87 11.98
C HIS A 240 -5.94 9.13 12.82
N ARG A 241 -6.71 10.21 12.61
CA ARG A 241 -6.69 11.42 13.48
C ARG A 241 -7.15 11.11 14.92
N GLU A 242 -8.10 10.20 15.08
CA GLU A 242 -8.57 9.75 16.41
C GLU A 242 -7.53 8.87 17.13
N GLY A 243 -6.54 8.39 16.42
CA GLY A 243 -5.48 7.51 16.92
C GLY A 243 -5.85 6.03 16.89
N VAL A 244 -5.04 5.23 16.22
CA VAL A 244 -5.20 3.77 16.16
C VAL A 244 -4.10 3.11 16.98
N HIS A 245 -4.49 2.38 18.03
CA HIS A 245 -3.56 1.60 18.84
C HIS A 245 -3.42 0.19 18.25
N LEU A 246 -2.43 -0.01 17.38
CA LEU A 246 -2.17 -1.30 16.70
C LEU A 246 -1.55 -2.36 17.63
N PHE A 247 -0.89 -1.91 18.70
CA PHE A 247 -0.28 -2.78 19.70
C PHE A 247 -0.80 -2.39 21.09
N ALA A 248 -1.01 -3.38 21.95
CA ALA A 248 -1.34 -3.12 23.36
C ALA A 248 -0.26 -2.18 23.94
N ARG A 249 -0.68 -1.10 24.59
CA ARG A 249 0.25 -0.26 25.35
C ARG A 249 0.86 -1.15 26.42
N ASP A 250 2.18 -1.24 26.44
CA ASP A 250 2.88 -1.84 27.58
C ASP A 250 2.57 -0.98 28.81
N PRO A 251 1.83 -1.53 29.82
CA PRO A 251 1.48 -0.77 31.00
C PRO A 251 2.70 -0.28 31.80
N ALA A 252 3.92 -0.75 31.49
CA ALA A 252 5.17 -0.31 32.08
C ALA A 252 5.77 0.96 31.45
N ARG A 253 5.13 1.52 30.37
CA ARG A 253 5.56 2.77 29.69
C ARG A 253 4.61 3.96 29.90
N ALA A 254 3.70 3.86 30.86
CA ALA A 254 2.82 4.98 31.27
C ALA A 254 3.40 5.77 32.43
#